data_260544ad5f7f421009e892a1a343c69f
#
_entry.id   260544ad5f7f421009e892a1a343c69f
#
_cell.length_a   1.000
_cell.length_b   1.000
_cell.length_c   1.000
_cell.angle_alpha   90.00
_cell.angle_beta   90.00
_cell.angle_gamma   90.00
#
_symmetry.space_group_name_H-M   'P 1'
#
loop_
_entity.id
_entity.type
_entity.pdbx_description
1 polymer ?
#
loop_
_entity_poly.entity_id
_entity_poly.type
_entity_poly.pdbx_seq_one_letter_code
_entity_poly.pdbx_strand_id
1 'polypeptide(L)'
;MPGMMDTILNLGLNDDVVAAMIAGNPDPKFERFVYDSYRRFIQMFSDVVMEVGKKYFEQLIDKMKADRGVKFDVDLTAADLKELAEQFKAEYKNQLGTEFPSDPVEQLKLAIEAVFRSWDNPRANVYRRDNDIPYSWGTAVNVMPMVFGNLNDQSGTGVAFTRDPATGENKLMGEFLINAQGEDVVAGVRTPMPIAQMEQEFPEAYAEFLKVCETLENHYHDMQDMEFTVENKKLYMLQCRNGKRTAPAALKIACDLVDEGHKTPEEAVAMIDPRNLDTLLHPQFDAAALKAATPLGKGLGASPGAACGKVVFTADDAESWAERGEKVVLVRLETSPEDITGMKAAQGILTVRGGMTSHAAVVARGMGTCCVSGCGDTVSYT
;
A
#
# COMPACT_ATOMS: atom_id res chain seq x y z
N MET A 1 -8.71 -7.99 7.65
CA MET A 1 -7.84 -8.48 6.55
C MET A 1 -7.35 -7.28 5.73
N PRO A 2 -6.37 -6.53 6.20
CA PRO A 2 -5.90 -5.31 5.53
C PRO A 2 -5.37 -5.61 4.14
N GLY A 3 -5.80 -4.84 3.12
CA GLY A 3 -5.38 -5.01 1.73
C GLY A 3 -5.85 -6.28 1.02
N MET A 4 -6.60 -7.15 1.69
CA MET A 4 -7.07 -8.41 1.10
C MET A 4 -8.44 -8.30 0.45
N MET A 5 -9.26 -7.35 0.95
CA MET A 5 -10.57 -7.03 0.40
C MET A 5 -10.47 -5.81 -0.51
N ASP A 6 -11.39 -5.70 -1.45
CA ASP A 6 -11.40 -4.59 -2.38
C ASP A 6 -11.99 -3.32 -1.77
N THR A 7 -11.51 -2.17 -2.24
CA THR A 7 -12.02 -0.83 -1.92
C THR A 7 -12.25 -0.10 -3.24
N ILE A 8 -13.38 0.58 -3.37
CA ILE A 8 -13.71 1.38 -4.54
C ILE A 8 -13.73 2.85 -4.13
N LEU A 9 -12.80 3.62 -4.69
CA LEU A 9 -12.66 5.06 -4.44
C LEU A 9 -13.37 5.87 -5.51
N ASN A 10 -13.67 7.13 -5.20
CA ASN A 10 -14.30 8.10 -6.12
C ASN A 10 -15.69 7.66 -6.65
N LEU A 11 -16.37 6.76 -5.94
CA LEU A 11 -17.66 6.20 -6.35
C LEU A 11 -18.70 7.30 -6.50
N GLY A 12 -19.52 7.22 -7.55
CA GLY A 12 -20.59 8.18 -7.85
C GLY A 12 -20.21 9.22 -8.89
N LEU A 13 -18.95 9.28 -9.32
CA LEU A 13 -18.55 10.18 -10.42
C LEU A 13 -19.16 9.70 -11.75
N ASN A 14 -19.71 10.67 -12.47
CA ASN A 14 -20.19 10.54 -13.84
C ASN A 14 -20.03 11.90 -14.56
N ASP A 15 -20.35 11.99 -15.83
CA ASP A 15 -20.18 13.20 -16.61
C ASP A 15 -20.94 14.42 -16.04
N ASP A 16 -22.16 14.20 -15.51
CA ASP A 16 -22.97 15.27 -14.93
C ASP A 16 -22.40 15.78 -13.61
N VAL A 17 -21.94 14.87 -12.74
CA VAL A 17 -21.28 15.20 -11.47
C VAL A 17 -19.97 15.92 -11.71
N VAL A 18 -19.16 15.44 -12.64
CA VAL A 18 -17.89 16.06 -13.05
C VAL A 18 -18.13 17.48 -13.57
N ALA A 19 -19.11 17.67 -14.46
CA ALA A 19 -19.47 18.99 -14.98
C ALA A 19 -19.97 19.93 -13.87
N ALA A 20 -20.79 19.43 -12.94
CA ALA A 20 -21.30 20.22 -11.82
C ALA A 20 -20.19 20.63 -10.85
N MET A 21 -19.23 19.74 -10.54
CA MET A 21 -18.07 20.04 -9.70
C MET A 21 -17.22 21.16 -10.31
N ILE A 22 -16.89 21.05 -11.60
CA ILE A 22 -16.08 22.05 -12.31
C ILE A 22 -16.82 23.39 -12.38
N ALA A 23 -18.11 23.40 -12.66
CA ALA A 23 -18.92 24.61 -12.68
C ALA A 23 -18.98 25.31 -11.31
N GLY A 24 -18.92 24.54 -10.22
CA GLY A 24 -18.91 25.04 -8.85
C GLY A 24 -17.59 25.63 -8.37
N ASN A 25 -16.49 25.34 -9.06
CA ASN A 25 -15.16 25.86 -8.72
C ASN A 25 -14.33 26.11 -9.98
N PRO A 26 -14.14 27.39 -10.37
CA PRO A 26 -13.47 27.76 -11.61
C PRO A 26 -11.93 27.67 -11.56
N ASP A 27 -11.33 27.16 -10.48
CA ASP A 27 -9.87 26.99 -10.39
C ASP A 27 -9.40 25.90 -11.38
N PRO A 28 -8.49 26.19 -12.31
CA PRO A 28 -7.95 25.20 -13.23
C PRO A 28 -7.27 24.01 -12.55
N LYS A 29 -6.69 24.21 -11.36
CA LYS A 29 -6.12 23.12 -10.56
C LYS A 29 -7.23 22.18 -10.05
N PHE A 30 -8.39 22.74 -9.71
CA PHE A 30 -9.55 21.95 -9.29
C PHE A 30 -10.14 21.17 -10.47
N GLU A 31 -10.21 21.75 -11.66
CA GLU A 31 -10.62 21.02 -12.87
C GLU A 31 -9.73 19.81 -13.12
N ARG A 32 -8.40 19.99 -13.00
CA ARG A 32 -7.44 18.89 -13.11
C ARG A 32 -7.70 17.79 -12.08
N PHE A 33 -7.91 18.15 -10.82
CA PHE A 33 -8.24 17.22 -9.73
C PHE A 33 -9.50 16.42 -10.05
N VAL A 34 -10.56 17.06 -10.54
CA VAL A 34 -11.83 16.38 -10.87
C VAL A 34 -11.63 15.35 -11.98
N TYR A 35 -10.91 15.69 -13.06
CA TYR A 35 -10.64 14.73 -14.12
C TYR A 35 -9.67 13.62 -13.70
N ASP A 36 -8.70 13.90 -12.84
CA ASP A 36 -7.83 12.87 -12.28
C ASP A 36 -8.63 11.88 -11.42
N SER A 37 -9.52 12.36 -10.56
CA SER A 37 -10.40 11.54 -9.76
C SER A 37 -11.37 10.71 -10.62
N TYR A 38 -11.89 11.30 -11.70
CA TYR A 38 -12.80 10.61 -12.61
C TYR A 38 -12.10 9.48 -13.37
N ARG A 39 -10.93 9.75 -13.98
CA ARG A 39 -10.18 8.71 -14.69
C ARG A 39 -9.75 7.56 -13.73
N ARG A 40 -9.35 7.88 -12.49
CA ARG A 40 -9.03 6.89 -11.44
C ARG A 40 -10.25 6.04 -11.10
N PHE A 41 -11.42 6.66 -10.99
CA PHE A 41 -12.67 5.95 -10.75
C PHE A 41 -13.00 4.97 -11.88
N ILE A 42 -12.95 5.42 -13.15
CA ILE A 42 -13.24 4.55 -14.29
C ILE A 42 -12.27 3.36 -14.32
N GLN A 43 -10.97 3.58 -14.10
CA GLN A 43 -9.97 2.52 -14.05
C GLN A 43 -10.25 1.54 -12.92
N MET A 44 -10.42 2.03 -11.69
CA MET A 44 -10.64 1.18 -10.51
C MET A 44 -11.97 0.42 -10.60
N PHE A 45 -13.03 1.07 -11.05
CA PHE A 45 -14.33 0.43 -11.24
C PHE A 45 -14.24 -0.69 -12.31
N SER A 46 -13.56 -0.41 -13.40
CA SER A 46 -13.36 -1.40 -14.45
C SER A 46 -12.55 -2.61 -13.97
N ASP A 47 -11.45 -2.37 -13.26
CA ASP A 47 -10.55 -3.43 -12.76
C ASP A 47 -11.21 -4.22 -11.63
N VAL A 48 -11.67 -3.54 -10.58
CA VAL A 48 -12.13 -4.18 -9.34
C VAL A 48 -13.57 -4.67 -9.45
N VAL A 49 -14.47 -3.86 -10.02
CA VAL A 49 -15.89 -4.19 -10.05
C VAL A 49 -16.24 -5.08 -11.22
N MET A 50 -15.66 -4.79 -12.39
CA MET A 50 -15.98 -5.45 -13.65
C MET A 50 -14.92 -6.47 -14.11
N GLU A 51 -13.84 -6.61 -13.34
CA GLU A 51 -12.76 -7.58 -13.60
C GLU A 51 -12.06 -7.39 -14.97
N VAL A 52 -12.08 -6.17 -15.47
CA VAL A 52 -11.32 -5.77 -16.67
C VAL A 52 -9.92 -5.36 -16.23
N GLY A 53 -8.94 -6.20 -16.38
CA GLY A 53 -7.61 -6.01 -15.83
C GLY A 53 -7.01 -4.61 -16.10
N LYS A 54 -6.43 -4.02 -15.07
CA LYS A 54 -5.87 -2.63 -15.06
C LYS A 54 -4.85 -2.37 -16.18
N LYS A 55 -4.17 -3.39 -16.68
CA LYS A 55 -3.15 -3.29 -17.73
C LYS A 55 -3.61 -2.54 -18.99
N TYR A 56 -4.88 -2.65 -19.35
CA TYR A 56 -5.41 -1.96 -20.52
C TYR A 56 -5.44 -0.43 -20.32
N PHE A 57 -5.77 -0.01 -19.11
CA PHE A 57 -5.82 1.40 -18.72
C PHE A 57 -4.42 1.97 -18.51
N GLU A 58 -3.52 1.22 -17.89
CA GLU A 58 -2.12 1.60 -17.70
C GLU A 58 -1.41 1.85 -19.04
N GLN A 59 -1.67 1.03 -20.04
CA GLN A 59 -1.14 1.23 -21.40
C GLN A 59 -1.61 2.56 -22.03
N LEU A 60 -2.85 2.95 -21.78
CA LEU A 60 -3.37 4.25 -22.26
C LEU A 60 -2.72 5.42 -21.54
N ILE A 61 -2.50 5.30 -20.22
CA ILE A 61 -1.77 6.30 -19.43
C ILE A 61 -0.34 6.44 -19.94
N ASP A 62 0.38 5.33 -20.10
CA ASP A 62 1.77 5.34 -20.53
C ASP A 62 1.92 5.91 -21.94
N LYS A 63 1.01 5.58 -22.85
CA LYS A 63 0.95 6.17 -24.18
C LYS A 63 0.71 7.69 -24.10
N MET A 64 -0.25 8.14 -23.30
CA MET A 64 -0.52 9.57 -23.11
C MET A 64 0.70 10.31 -22.58
N LYS A 65 1.38 9.75 -21.55
CA LYS A 65 2.63 10.32 -21.02
C LYS A 65 3.71 10.42 -22.09
N ALA A 66 3.90 9.37 -22.89
CA ALA A 66 4.87 9.36 -23.96
C ALA A 66 4.55 10.42 -25.03
N ASP A 67 3.28 10.54 -25.46
CA ASP A 67 2.83 11.50 -26.46
C ASP A 67 2.98 12.96 -25.97
N ARG A 68 2.88 13.20 -24.66
CA ARG A 68 3.06 14.53 -24.04
C ARG A 68 4.49 14.79 -23.57
N GLY A 69 5.37 13.79 -23.58
CA GLY A 69 6.76 13.90 -23.12
C GLY A 69 6.89 14.12 -21.61
N VAL A 70 5.93 13.64 -20.82
CA VAL A 70 5.92 13.75 -19.34
C VAL A 70 6.23 12.41 -18.69
N LYS A 71 6.73 12.45 -17.45
CA LYS A 71 7.15 11.25 -16.74
C LYS A 71 6.10 10.73 -15.75
N PHE A 72 5.41 11.64 -15.07
CA PHE A 72 4.47 11.28 -14.00
C PHE A 72 3.04 11.68 -14.34
N ASP A 73 2.07 10.98 -13.81
CA ASP A 73 0.64 11.28 -13.99
C ASP A 73 0.29 12.70 -13.50
N VAL A 74 0.99 13.20 -12.47
CA VAL A 74 0.80 14.55 -11.94
C VAL A 74 1.17 15.65 -12.93
N ASP A 75 1.95 15.34 -13.96
CA ASP A 75 2.37 16.29 -14.99
C ASP A 75 1.33 16.41 -16.11
N LEU A 76 0.33 15.51 -16.18
CA LEU A 76 -0.76 15.58 -17.16
C LEU A 76 -1.71 16.74 -16.85
N THR A 77 -2.13 17.46 -17.88
CA THR A 77 -3.07 18.59 -17.75
C THR A 77 -4.51 18.12 -17.56
N ALA A 78 -5.40 19.04 -17.18
CA ALA A 78 -6.84 18.75 -17.10
C ALA A 78 -7.40 18.26 -18.43
N ALA A 79 -6.96 18.85 -19.56
CA ALA A 79 -7.37 18.44 -20.90
C ALA A 79 -6.90 17.01 -21.24
N ASP A 80 -5.66 16.66 -20.87
CA ASP A 80 -5.12 15.32 -21.09
C ASP A 80 -5.89 14.28 -20.26
N LEU A 81 -6.19 14.60 -19.00
CA LEU A 81 -6.94 13.71 -18.11
C LEU A 81 -8.40 13.55 -18.53
N LYS A 82 -9.02 14.59 -19.09
CA LYS A 82 -10.33 14.51 -19.72
C LYS A 82 -10.31 13.57 -20.93
N GLU A 83 -9.34 13.75 -21.82
CA GLU A 83 -9.16 12.87 -22.97
C GLU A 83 -8.94 11.41 -22.52
N LEU A 84 -8.14 11.22 -21.48
CA LEU A 84 -7.86 9.90 -20.92
C LEU A 84 -9.11 9.25 -20.33
N ALA A 85 -9.97 10.01 -19.64
CA ALA A 85 -11.25 9.51 -19.12
C ALA A 85 -12.17 9.01 -20.25
N GLU A 86 -12.22 9.73 -21.38
CA GLU A 86 -12.98 9.28 -22.56
C GLU A 86 -12.38 8.02 -23.19
N GLN A 87 -11.04 7.94 -23.27
CA GLN A 87 -10.37 6.73 -23.75
C GLN A 87 -10.65 5.53 -22.83
N PHE A 88 -10.72 5.75 -21.52
CA PHE A 88 -11.04 4.71 -20.54
C PHE A 88 -12.48 4.21 -20.67
N LYS A 89 -13.44 5.10 -20.87
CA LYS A 89 -14.84 4.72 -21.15
C LYS A 89 -14.94 3.92 -22.46
N ALA A 90 -14.20 4.33 -23.47
CA ALA A 90 -14.14 3.61 -24.73
C ALA A 90 -13.52 2.22 -24.59
N GLU A 91 -12.45 2.10 -23.80
CA GLU A 91 -11.82 0.80 -23.51
C GLU A 91 -12.74 -0.09 -22.67
N TYR A 92 -13.42 0.45 -21.66
CA TYR A 92 -14.46 -0.27 -20.92
C TYR A 92 -15.52 -0.87 -21.86
N LYS A 93 -16.05 -0.05 -22.76
CA LYS A 93 -17.01 -0.51 -23.77
C LYS A 93 -16.43 -1.57 -24.72
N ASN A 94 -15.17 -1.41 -25.09
CA ASN A 94 -14.48 -2.35 -25.98
C ASN A 94 -14.33 -3.73 -25.31
N GLN A 95 -14.05 -3.78 -24.02
CA GLN A 95 -13.87 -5.02 -23.28
C GLN A 95 -15.20 -5.71 -22.91
N LEU A 96 -16.23 -4.92 -22.56
CA LEU A 96 -17.48 -5.46 -22.00
C LEU A 96 -18.68 -5.37 -22.95
N GLY A 97 -18.57 -4.61 -24.04
CA GLY A 97 -19.68 -4.40 -24.97
C GLY A 97 -20.80 -3.47 -24.50
N THR A 98 -20.67 -2.88 -23.31
CA THR A 98 -21.65 -1.98 -22.69
C THR A 98 -21.00 -0.65 -22.33
N GLU A 99 -21.81 0.43 -22.22
CA GLU A 99 -21.32 1.72 -21.79
C GLU A 99 -20.93 1.69 -20.29
N PHE A 100 -20.00 2.57 -19.90
CA PHE A 100 -19.67 2.78 -18.49
C PHE A 100 -20.92 3.26 -17.73
N PRO A 101 -21.28 2.66 -16.58
CA PRO A 101 -22.51 3.00 -15.87
C PRO A 101 -22.50 4.45 -15.38
N SER A 102 -23.50 5.21 -15.77
CA SER A 102 -23.66 6.63 -15.41
C SER A 102 -24.55 6.84 -14.18
N ASP A 103 -25.40 5.88 -13.83
CA ASP A 103 -26.26 5.96 -12.62
C ASP A 103 -25.43 5.65 -11.35
N PRO A 104 -25.29 6.64 -10.42
CA PRO A 104 -24.54 6.43 -9.18
C PRO A 104 -25.11 5.31 -8.29
N VAL A 105 -26.43 5.05 -8.36
CA VAL A 105 -27.05 3.97 -7.58
C VAL A 105 -26.69 2.61 -8.17
N GLU A 106 -26.64 2.48 -9.48
CA GLU A 106 -26.15 1.28 -10.15
C GLU A 106 -24.68 1.04 -9.85
N GLN A 107 -23.83 2.07 -9.94
CA GLN A 107 -22.41 1.99 -9.56
C GLN A 107 -22.26 1.49 -8.11
N LEU A 108 -23.05 2.02 -7.17
CA LEU A 108 -22.99 1.64 -5.77
C LEU A 108 -23.39 0.15 -5.58
N LYS A 109 -24.44 -0.32 -6.23
CA LYS A 109 -24.86 -1.73 -6.13
C LYS A 109 -23.77 -2.67 -6.62
N LEU A 110 -23.22 -2.39 -7.81
CA LEU A 110 -22.13 -3.20 -8.40
C LEU A 110 -20.88 -3.17 -7.51
N ALA A 111 -20.54 -2.01 -6.93
CA ALA A 111 -19.42 -1.89 -6.02
C ALA A 111 -19.62 -2.70 -4.72
N ILE A 112 -20.80 -2.67 -4.13
CA ILE A 112 -21.14 -3.48 -2.95
C ILE A 112 -21.00 -4.97 -3.26
N GLU A 113 -21.52 -5.42 -4.40
CA GLU A 113 -21.40 -6.80 -4.86
C GLU A 113 -19.92 -7.21 -5.06
N ALA A 114 -19.11 -6.32 -5.64
CA ALA A 114 -17.67 -6.57 -5.83
C ALA A 114 -16.94 -6.72 -4.49
N VAL A 115 -17.22 -5.88 -3.50
CA VAL A 115 -16.62 -6.02 -2.16
C VAL A 115 -17.03 -7.35 -1.51
N PHE A 116 -18.27 -7.79 -1.62
CA PHE A 116 -18.67 -9.10 -1.12
C PHE A 116 -17.96 -10.23 -1.86
N ARG A 117 -17.84 -10.16 -3.20
CA ARG A 117 -17.08 -11.16 -3.98
C ARG A 117 -15.62 -11.23 -3.58
N SER A 118 -15.00 -10.09 -3.22
CA SER A 118 -13.60 -10.03 -2.84
C SER A 118 -13.24 -10.85 -1.58
N TRP A 119 -14.25 -11.26 -0.79
CA TRP A 119 -14.08 -12.21 0.32
C TRP A 119 -13.48 -13.54 -0.15
N ASP A 120 -13.83 -13.98 -1.36
CA ASP A 120 -13.40 -15.24 -1.94
C ASP A 120 -12.24 -15.11 -2.94
N ASN A 121 -11.67 -13.92 -3.08
CA ASN A 121 -10.46 -13.71 -3.88
C ASN A 121 -9.31 -14.61 -3.41
N PRO A 122 -8.42 -15.07 -4.32
CA PRO A 122 -7.29 -15.94 -3.97
C PRO A 122 -6.43 -15.39 -2.82
N ARG A 123 -6.09 -14.08 -2.85
CA ARG A 123 -5.32 -13.42 -1.80
C ARG A 123 -6.05 -13.42 -0.45
N ALA A 124 -7.37 -13.21 -0.44
CA ALA A 124 -8.18 -13.25 0.78
C ALA A 124 -8.25 -14.66 1.37
N ASN A 125 -8.37 -15.69 0.51
CA ASN A 125 -8.35 -17.09 0.92
C ASN A 125 -7.00 -17.48 1.54
N VAL A 126 -5.88 -17.08 0.93
CA VAL A 126 -4.54 -17.33 1.49
C VAL A 126 -4.41 -16.64 2.86
N TYR A 127 -4.79 -15.37 2.96
CA TYR A 127 -4.71 -14.63 4.23
C TYR A 127 -5.57 -15.28 5.34
N ARG A 128 -6.81 -15.69 5.01
CA ARG A 128 -7.69 -16.36 5.98
C ARG A 128 -7.09 -17.66 6.50
N ARG A 129 -6.55 -18.48 5.62
CA ARG A 129 -5.87 -19.72 5.98
C ARG A 129 -4.68 -19.47 6.91
N ASP A 130 -3.86 -18.46 6.58
CA ASP A 130 -2.64 -18.16 7.31
C ASP A 130 -2.88 -17.50 8.68
N ASN A 131 -4.07 -16.93 8.88
CA ASN A 131 -4.46 -16.29 10.13
C ASN A 131 -5.59 -17.03 10.86
N ASP A 132 -5.85 -18.30 10.49
CA ASP A 132 -6.86 -19.17 11.11
C ASP A 132 -8.27 -18.54 11.15
N ILE A 133 -8.64 -17.75 10.12
CA ILE A 133 -9.95 -17.12 10.02
C ILE A 133 -10.95 -18.11 9.43
N PRO A 134 -12.04 -18.42 10.15
CA PRO A 134 -13.03 -19.40 9.71
C PRO A 134 -13.67 -19.04 8.37
N TYR A 135 -13.80 -20.02 7.48
CA TYR A 135 -14.48 -19.85 6.19
C TYR A 135 -15.98 -19.53 6.31
N SER A 136 -16.57 -19.86 7.46
CA SER A 136 -17.98 -19.55 7.76
C SER A 136 -18.25 -18.09 8.09
N TRP A 137 -17.19 -17.30 8.32
CA TRP A 137 -17.33 -15.86 8.49
C TRP A 137 -17.61 -15.20 7.16
N GLY A 138 -18.20 -14.01 7.22
CA GLY A 138 -18.43 -13.13 6.07
C GLY A 138 -17.71 -11.79 6.28
N THR A 139 -18.06 -10.84 5.43
CA THR A 139 -17.58 -9.47 5.49
C THR A 139 -18.72 -8.47 5.52
N ALA A 140 -18.39 -7.21 5.81
CA ALA A 140 -19.30 -6.08 5.73
C ALA A 140 -18.76 -5.04 4.76
N VAL A 141 -19.65 -4.20 4.24
CA VAL A 141 -19.31 -3.08 3.36
C VAL A 141 -19.65 -1.78 4.10
N ASN A 142 -18.69 -0.87 4.13
CA ASN A 142 -18.88 0.49 4.62
C ASN A 142 -18.94 1.45 3.43
N VAL A 143 -19.97 2.29 3.36
CA VAL A 143 -20.06 3.39 2.41
C VAL A 143 -19.87 4.69 3.19
N MET A 144 -18.84 5.45 2.85
CA MET A 144 -18.45 6.64 3.61
C MET A 144 -18.04 7.77 2.68
N PRO A 145 -18.18 9.03 3.11
CA PRO A 145 -17.64 10.17 2.37
C PRO A 145 -16.13 10.02 2.17
N MET A 146 -15.67 10.36 0.98
CA MET A 146 -14.25 10.34 0.67
C MET A 146 -13.61 11.68 1.03
N VAL A 147 -12.39 11.64 1.53
CA VAL A 147 -11.48 12.78 1.70
C VAL A 147 -10.33 12.66 0.71
N PHE A 148 -9.85 13.80 0.22
CA PHE A 148 -9.00 13.84 -0.97
C PHE A 148 -7.61 14.38 -0.65
N GLY A 149 -6.65 13.48 -0.50
CA GLY A 149 -5.24 13.83 -0.37
C GLY A 149 -4.63 14.40 -1.65
N ASN A 150 -5.30 14.23 -2.79
CA ASN A 150 -4.90 14.76 -4.10
C ASN A 150 -5.71 15.99 -4.54
N LEU A 151 -6.36 16.67 -3.60
CA LEU A 151 -7.17 17.85 -3.93
C LEU A 151 -6.30 19.02 -4.41
N ASN A 152 -5.18 19.27 -3.72
CA ASN A 152 -4.24 20.36 -4.03
C ASN A 152 -2.93 20.17 -3.24
N ASP A 153 -2.03 21.15 -3.36
CA ASP A 153 -0.72 21.14 -2.68
C ASP A 153 -0.81 21.35 -1.14
N GLN A 154 -2.00 21.61 -0.59
CA GLN A 154 -2.28 21.67 0.85
C GLN A 154 -2.94 20.37 1.36
N SER A 155 -2.91 19.35 0.54
CA SER A 155 -3.49 18.04 0.81
C SER A 155 -2.44 16.96 0.60
N GLY A 156 -2.62 15.82 1.25
CA GLY A 156 -1.70 14.71 1.16
C GLY A 156 -2.27 13.47 1.83
N THR A 157 -1.56 12.39 1.73
CA THR A 157 -1.93 11.13 2.38
C THR A 157 -0.69 10.41 2.86
N GLY A 158 -0.82 9.56 3.86
CA GLY A 158 0.31 8.85 4.40
C GLY A 158 -0.07 7.65 5.25
N VAL A 159 0.95 6.91 5.60
CA VAL A 159 0.90 5.76 6.51
C VAL A 159 2.01 5.89 7.54
N ALA A 160 1.72 5.51 8.77
CA ALA A 160 2.70 5.61 9.84
C ALA A 160 2.48 4.54 10.91
N PHE A 161 3.57 4.27 11.62
CA PHE A 161 3.62 3.37 12.78
C PHE A 161 4.01 4.19 14.01
N THR A 162 3.35 3.98 15.13
CA THR A 162 3.69 4.67 16.38
C THR A 162 5.08 4.32 16.88
N ARG A 163 5.59 3.13 16.53
CA ARG A 163 6.96 2.67 16.82
C ARG A 163 7.60 2.10 15.57
N ASP A 164 8.93 2.03 15.53
CA ASP A 164 9.65 1.42 14.40
C ASP A 164 9.28 -0.06 14.27
N PRO A 165 8.64 -0.48 13.17
CA PRO A 165 8.20 -1.87 12.99
C PRO A 165 9.36 -2.85 12.74
N ALA A 166 10.55 -2.37 12.43
CA ALA A 166 11.73 -3.20 12.20
C ALA A 166 12.54 -3.42 13.48
N THR A 167 12.69 -2.37 14.31
CA THR A 167 13.55 -2.39 15.49
C THR A 167 12.79 -2.40 16.82
N GLY A 168 11.55 -1.93 16.83
CA GLY A 168 10.75 -1.76 18.03
C GLY A 168 11.03 -0.47 18.82
N GLU A 169 11.90 0.41 18.32
CA GLU A 169 12.15 1.68 18.97
C GLU A 169 10.87 2.52 19.07
N ASN A 170 10.65 3.16 20.22
CA ASN A 170 9.54 4.10 20.42
C ASN A 170 9.83 5.40 19.66
N LYS A 171 9.67 5.32 18.34
CA LYS A 171 9.89 6.40 17.39
C LYS A 171 8.85 6.30 16.28
N LEU A 172 8.13 7.40 16.06
CA LEU A 172 7.19 7.50 14.95
C LEU A 172 7.91 7.26 13.62
N MET A 173 7.45 6.26 12.88
CA MET A 173 7.96 5.88 11.57
C MET A 173 6.83 5.94 10.56
N GLY A 174 7.10 6.47 9.38
CA GLY A 174 6.09 6.55 8.35
C GLY A 174 6.49 7.40 7.17
N GLU A 175 5.61 7.46 6.22
CA GLU A 175 5.82 8.13 4.95
C GLU A 175 4.53 8.83 4.52
N PHE A 176 4.67 9.94 3.81
CA PHE A 176 3.54 10.67 3.25
C PHE A 176 3.87 11.27 1.88
N LEU A 177 2.84 11.54 1.10
CA LEU A 177 2.92 12.24 -0.18
C LEU A 177 1.99 13.45 -0.18
N ILE A 178 2.48 14.57 -0.69
CA ILE A 178 1.67 15.75 -0.99
C ILE A 178 0.96 15.52 -2.33
N ASN A 179 -0.29 15.98 -2.43
CA ASN A 179 -1.11 15.90 -3.62
C ASN A 179 -1.15 14.47 -4.18
N ALA A 180 -1.63 13.53 -3.35
CA ALA A 180 -1.66 12.10 -3.65
C ALA A 180 -2.85 11.40 -2.98
N GLN A 181 -3.30 10.30 -3.57
CA GLN A 181 -4.23 9.35 -2.95
C GLN A 181 -3.45 8.24 -2.23
N GLY A 182 -4.14 7.49 -1.33
CA GLY A 182 -3.49 6.44 -0.52
C GLY A 182 -2.79 5.36 -1.35
N GLU A 183 -3.35 5.00 -2.49
CA GLU A 183 -2.75 4.06 -3.43
C GLU A 183 -1.39 4.52 -3.97
N ASP A 184 -1.17 5.84 -4.14
CA ASP A 184 0.09 6.39 -4.65
C ASP A 184 1.25 6.19 -3.66
N VAL A 185 0.96 6.14 -2.35
CA VAL A 185 1.96 5.88 -1.30
C VAL A 185 2.40 4.42 -1.31
N VAL A 186 1.43 3.50 -1.38
CA VAL A 186 1.70 2.06 -1.26
C VAL A 186 2.18 1.43 -2.57
N ALA A 187 1.77 1.97 -3.72
CA ALA A 187 2.21 1.52 -5.04
C ALA A 187 3.68 1.88 -5.34
N GLY A 188 4.25 2.88 -4.64
CA GLY A 188 5.65 3.26 -4.82
C GLY A 188 5.96 3.97 -6.14
N VAL A 189 4.95 4.47 -6.84
CA VAL A 189 5.11 5.21 -8.12
C VAL A 189 5.90 6.50 -7.92
N ARG A 190 5.73 7.15 -6.76
CA ARG A 190 6.47 8.33 -6.31
C ARG A 190 7.26 7.98 -5.04
N THR A 191 8.43 8.58 -4.85
CA THR A 191 9.19 8.44 -3.60
C THR A 191 8.52 9.26 -2.51
N PRO A 192 7.98 8.63 -1.46
CA PRO A 192 7.33 9.36 -0.38
C PRO A 192 8.36 10.06 0.52
N MET A 193 7.90 11.08 1.23
CA MET A 193 8.67 11.82 2.23
C MET A 193 8.55 11.14 3.60
N PRO A 194 9.62 11.16 4.41
CA PRO A 194 9.55 10.70 5.79
C PRO A 194 8.50 11.48 6.59
N ILE A 195 7.74 10.80 7.45
CA ILE A 195 6.65 11.40 8.25
C ILE A 195 7.10 12.62 9.07
N ALA A 196 8.36 12.68 9.52
CA ALA A 196 8.88 13.83 10.26
C ALA A 196 8.87 15.14 9.44
N GLN A 197 8.92 15.08 8.12
CA GLN A 197 8.84 16.27 7.27
C GLN A 197 7.41 16.84 7.20
N MET A 198 6.40 16.07 7.63
CA MET A 198 5.03 16.56 7.74
C MET A 198 4.91 17.74 8.72
N GLU A 199 5.81 17.85 9.71
CA GLU A 199 5.89 18.99 10.62
C GLU A 199 6.12 20.32 9.89
N GLN A 200 6.87 20.29 8.80
CA GLN A 200 7.16 21.48 7.99
C GLN A 200 6.04 21.79 7.00
N GLU A 201 5.48 20.77 6.39
CA GLU A 201 4.45 20.89 5.33
C GLU A 201 3.04 21.14 5.90
N PHE A 202 2.70 20.44 6.99
CA PHE A 202 1.37 20.48 7.62
C PHE A 202 1.49 20.55 9.15
N PRO A 203 2.03 21.63 9.75
CA PRO A 203 2.39 21.67 11.17
C PRO A 203 1.21 21.41 12.12
N GLU A 204 0.02 21.96 11.84
CA GLU A 204 -1.17 21.75 12.66
C GLU A 204 -1.67 20.30 12.57
N ALA A 205 -1.75 19.75 11.36
CA ALA A 205 -2.14 18.37 11.15
C ALA A 205 -1.12 17.38 11.77
N TYR A 206 0.17 17.69 11.71
CA TYR A 206 1.21 16.88 12.37
C TYR A 206 1.07 16.88 13.89
N ALA A 207 0.83 18.06 14.49
CA ALA A 207 0.62 18.17 15.94
C ALA A 207 -0.64 17.41 16.39
N GLU A 208 -1.72 17.43 15.59
CA GLU A 208 -2.92 16.64 15.84
C GLU A 208 -2.63 15.14 15.69
N PHE A 209 -1.87 14.77 14.64
CA PHE A 209 -1.50 13.38 14.37
C PHE A 209 -0.72 12.76 15.53
N LEU A 210 0.25 13.49 16.12
CA LEU A 210 0.99 13.01 17.30
C LEU A 210 0.07 12.71 18.49
N LYS A 211 -0.95 13.56 18.74
CA LYS A 211 -1.94 13.31 19.80
C LYS A 211 -2.80 12.06 19.49
N VAL A 212 -3.13 11.85 18.24
CA VAL A 212 -3.85 10.64 17.81
C VAL A 212 -3.00 9.39 18.04
N CYS A 213 -1.70 9.44 17.69
CA CYS A 213 -0.77 8.34 17.95
C CYS A 213 -0.74 7.96 19.43
N GLU A 214 -0.57 8.95 20.32
CA GLU A 214 -0.58 8.74 21.76
C GLU A 214 -1.91 8.17 22.24
N THR A 215 -3.03 8.72 21.77
CA THR A 215 -4.37 8.25 22.15
C THR A 215 -4.60 6.81 21.76
N LEU A 216 -4.22 6.42 20.54
CA LEU A 216 -4.43 5.07 20.03
C LEU A 216 -3.53 4.05 20.73
N GLU A 217 -2.25 4.37 20.94
CA GLU A 217 -1.32 3.47 21.63
C GLU A 217 -1.74 3.26 23.10
N ASN A 218 -2.16 4.33 23.79
CA ASN A 218 -2.70 4.26 25.14
C ASN A 218 -4.00 3.46 25.23
N HIS A 219 -4.84 3.51 24.19
CA HIS A 219 -6.11 2.79 24.16
C HIS A 219 -5.92 1.29 23.86
N TYR A 220 -5.11 0.96 22.86
CA TYR A 220 -4.91 -0.42 22.41
C TYR A 220 -3.80 -1.15 23.17
N HIS A 221 -2.96 -0.43 23.91
CA HIS A 221 -1.78 -0.96 24.60
C HIS A 221 -0.90 -1.81 23.67
N ASP A 222 -0.73 -1.31 22.46
CA ASP A 222 0.10 -1.92 21.43
C ASP A 222 0.45 -0.89 20.34
N MET A 223 1.58 -1.12 19.66
CA MET A 223 2.00 -0.30 18.54
C MET A 223 0.92 -0.30 17.44
N GLN A 224 0.65 0.87 16.89
CA GLN A 224 -0.37 1.07 15.86
C GLN A 224 0.24 1.35 14.48
N ASP A 225 -0.39 0.75 13.47
CA ASP A 225 -0.23 1.04 12.04
C ASP A 225 -1.46 1.86 11.61
N MET A 226 -1.21 3.03 11.04
CA MET A 226 -2.24 4.03 10.79
C MET A 226 -2.18 4.53 9.36
N GLU A 227 -3.36 4.73 8.80
CA GLU A 227 -3.54 5.38 7.50
C GLU A 227 -4.27 6.71 7.73
N PHE A 228 -3.79 7.77 7.09
CA PHE A 228 -4.38 9.10 7.24
C PHE A 228 -4.37 9.88 5.93
N THR A 229 -5.24 10.86 5.84
CA THR A 229 -5.28 11.85 4.76
C THR A 229 -5.35 13.25 5.36
N VAL A 230 -4.64 14.17 4.74
CA VAL A 230 -4.77 15.61 4.99
C VAL A 230 -5.50 16.21 3.80
N GLU A 231 -6.64 16.85 4.04
CA GLU A 231 -7.38 17.60 3.02
C GLU A 231 -7.44 19.07 3.43
N ASN A 232 -6.87 19.96 2.62
CA ASN A 232 -6.79 21.40 2.94
C ASN A 232 -6.24 21.66 4.36
N LYS A 233 -5.11 21.05 4.70
CA LYS A 233 -4.42 21.09 6.01
C LYS A 233 -5.16 20.43 7.18
N LYS A 234 -6.36 19.92 6.98
CA LYS A 234 -7.10 19.22 8.02
C LYS A 234 -6.81 17.72 7.99
N LEU A 235 -6.48 17.15 9.15
CA LEU A 235 -6.21 15.73 9.32
C LEU A 235 -7.51 14.91 9.34
N TYR A 236 -7.47 13.76 8.68
CA TYR A 236 -8.49 12.72 8.74
C TYR A 236 -7.82 11.37 8.93
N MET A 237 -8.20 10.66 9.98
CA MET A 237 -7.76 9.28 10.19
C MET A 237 -8.65 8.35 9.38
N LEU A 238 -8.04 7.47 8.59
CA LEU A 238 -8.75 6.51 7.74
C LEU A 238 -8.86 5.16 8.41
N GLN A 239 -7.75 4.66 8.97
CA GLN A 239 -7.66 3.35 9.57
C GLN A 239 -6.58 3.32 10.63
N CYS A 240 -6.79 2.50 11.68
CA CYS A 240 -5.73 2.05 12.59
C CYS A 240 -5.85 0.54 12.81
N ARG A 241 -4.72 -0.09 13.11
CA ARG A 241 -4.62 -1.50 13.44
C ARG A 241 -3.34 -1.77 14.23
N ASN A 242 -3.28 -2.89 14.92
CA ASN A 242 -2.04 -3.32 15.53
C ASN A 242 -0.97 -3.52 14.46
N GLY A 243 0.18 -2.87 14.64
CA GLY A 243 1.24 -2.83 13.65
C GLY A 243 1.90 -4.19 13.45
N LYS A 244 1.99 -4.62 12.18
CA LYS A 244 2.84 -5.75 11.82
C LYS A 244 4.31 -5.35 12.01
N ARG A 245 5.07 -6.24 12.62
CA ARG A 245 6.44 -5.98 13.06
C ARG A 245 7.31 -7.22 12.94
N THR A 246 8.61 -7.03 12.96
CA THR A 246 9.57 -8.12 13.01
C THR A 246 9.56 -8.82 14.37
N ALA A 247 10.09 -10.04 14.46
CA ALA A 247 10.20 -10.74 15.73
C ALA A 247 11.07 -10.00 16.77
N PRO A 248 12.24 -9.41 16.40
CA PRO A 248 13.00 -8.56 17.32
C PRO A 248 12.21 -7.35 17.82
N ALA A 249 11.49 -6.67 16.91
CA ALA A 249 10.65 -5.54 17.28
C ALA A 249 9.51 -5.94 18.22
N ALA A 250 8.88 -7.10 17.96
CA ALA A 250 7.81 -7.61 18.82
C ALA A 250 8.28 -7.83 20.27
N LEU A 251 9.46 -8.42 20.46
CA LEU A 251 10.05 -8.64 21.79
C LEU A 251 10.37 -7.31 22.48
N LYS A 252 11.01 -6.38 21.74
CA LYS A 252 11.35 -5.07 22.31
C LYS A 252 10.09 -4.31 22.72
N ILE A 253 9.09 -4.22 21.85
CA ILE A 253 7.83 -3.53 22.14
C ILE A 253 7.12 -4.15 23.34
N ALA A 254 7.07 -5.47 23.44
CA ALA A 254 6.47 -6.15 24.58
C ALA A 254 7.16 -5.79 25.90
N CYS A 255 8.49 -5.74 25.92
CA CYS A 255 9.26 -5.30 27.09
C CYS A 255 9.00 -3.81 27.41
N ASP A 256 9.06 -2.95 26.41
CA ASP A 256 8.84 -1.51 26.59
C ASP A 256 7.43 -1.22 27.13
N LEU A 257 6.38 -1.92 26.66
CA LEU A 257 5.02 -1.77 27.16
C LEU A 257 4.85 -2.18 28.63
N VAL A 258 5.67 -3.14 29.11
CA VAL A 258 5.71 -3.47 30.55
C VAL A 258 6.40 -2.35 31.34
N ASP A 259 7.54 -1.88 30.87
CA ASP A 259 8.31 -0.81 31.51
C ASP A 259 7.53 0.52 31.55
N GLU A 260 6.74 0.80 30.54
CA GLU A 260 5.83 1.95 30.41
C GLU A 260 4.54 1.79 31.25
N GLY A 261 4.27 0.60 31.81
CA GLY A 261 3.11 0.32 32.64
C GLY A 261 1.80 0.08 31.87
N HIS A 262 1.88 -0.15 30.57
CA HIS A 262 0.72 -0.44 29.72
C HIS A 262 0.28 -1.92 29.79
N LYS A 263 1.20 -2.82 30.14
CA LYS A 263 0.93 -4.27 30.23
C LYS A 263 1.63 -4.89 31.43
N THR A 264 1.05 -6.00 31.93
CA THR A 264 1.75 -6.90 32.84
C THR A 264 2.75 -7.78 32.08
N PRO A 265 3.77 -8.37 32.75
CA PRO A 265 4.68 -9.31 32.09
C PRO A 265 3.95 -10.48 31.42
N GLU A 266 2.88 -11.00 32.03
CA GLU A 266 2.09 -12.11 31.50
C GLU A 266 1.34 -11.71 30.20
N GLU A 267 0.77 -10.51 30.19
CA GLU A 267 0.12 -9.96 28.99
C GLU A 267 1.13 -9.71 27.87
N ALA A 268 2.32 -9.22 28.20
CA ALA A 268 3.39 -9.01 27.23
C ALA A 268 3.87 -10.34 26.61
N VAL A 269 4.04 -11.39 27.41
CA VAL A 269 4.35 -12.73 26.90
C VAL A 269 3.25 -13.26 26.00
N ALA A 270 1.98 -13.04 26.34
CA ALA A 270 0.84 -13.45 25.53
C ALA A 270 0.74 -12.72 24.16
N MET A 271 1.37 -11.56 24.01
CA MET A 271 1.46 -10.84 22.72
C MET A 271 2.39 -11.51 21.73
N ILE A 272 3.35 -12.31 22.18
CA ILE A 272 4.38 -12.89 21.32
C ILE A 272 3.87 -14.18 20.72
N ASP A 273 3.73 -14.23 19.39
CA ASP A 273 3.47 -15.48 18.69
C ASP A 273 4.72 -16.36 18.74
N PRO A 274 4.65 -17.57 19.36
CA PRO A 274 5.79 -18.48 19.46
C PRO A 274 6.44 -18.81 18.10
N ARG A 275 5.66 -18.82 17.03
CA ARG A 275 6.16 -19.06 15.66
C ARG A 275 7.16 -17.99 15.21
N ASN A 276 7.05 -16.77 15.73
CA ASN A 276 7.96 -15.68 15.40
C ASN A 276 9.33 -15.84 16.08
N LEU A 277 9.45 -16.65 17.15
CA LEU A 277 10.74 -16.88 17.82
C LEU A 277 11.70 -17.64 16.91
N ASP A 278 11.21 -18.52 16.05
CA ASP A 278 12.05 -19.26 15.11
C ASP A 278 12.76 -18.29 14.13
N THR A 279 12.15 -17.16 13.83
CA THR A 279 12.74 -16.15 12.93
C THR A 279 13.98 -15.47 13.52
N LEU A 280 14.13 -15.47 14.86
CA LEU A 280 15.30 -14.94 15.56
C LEU A 280 16.53 -15.84 15.42
N LEU A 281 16.29 -17.09 15.04
CA LEU A 281 17.33 -18.10 14.82
C LEU A 281 17.77 -18.17 13.36
N HIS A 282 17.23 -17.29 12.48
CA HIS A 282 17.59 -17.29 11.07
C HIS A 282 19.07 -16.99 10.84
N PRO A 283 19.66 -17.60 9.80
CA PRO A 283 21.05 -17.39 9.44
C PRO A 283 21.32 -15.91 9.12
N GLN A 284 22.47 -15.45 9.61
CA GLN A 284 23.04 -14.17 9.23
C GLN A 284 24.23 -14.39 8.31
N PHE A 285 24.55 -13.39 7.47
CA PHE A 285 25.80 -13.45 6.72
C PHE A 285 27.01 -13.37 7.66
N ASP A 286 28.04 -14.13 7.35
CA ASP A 286 29.33 -13.99 8.03
C ASP A 286 29.83 -12.55 7.94
N ALA A 287 30.19 -11.96 9.08
CA ALA A 287 30.54 -10.55 9.17
C ALA A 287 31.81 -10.19 8.35
N ALA A 288 32.77 -11.13 8.23
CA ALA A 288 33.96 -10.91 7.43
C ALA A 288 33.64 -11.00 5.93
N ALA A 289 32.80 -11.97 5.55
CA ALA A 289 32.34 -12.12 4.17
C ALA A 289 31.52 -10.89 3.72
N LEU A 290 30.68 -10.37 4.59
CA LEU A 290 29.87 -9.18 4.30
C LEU A 290 30.75 -7.94 4.08
N LYS A 291 31.81 -7.77 4.89
CA LYS A 291 32.76 -6.66 4.73
C LYS A 291 33.58 -6.77 3.45
N ALA A 292 33.86 -7.99 2.99
CA ALA A 292 34.63 -8.25 1.78
C ALA A 292 33.78 -8.19 0.50
N ALA A 293 32.46 -8.27 0.62
CA ALA A 293 31.54 -8.25 -0.52
C ALA A 293 31.42 -6.85 -1.13
N THR A 294 31.32 -6.79 -2.45
CA THR A 294 31.00 -5.56 -3.16
C THR A 294 29.49 -5.51 -3.34
N PRO A 295 28.79 -4.52 -2.75
CA PRO A 295 27.34 -4.42 -2.91
C PRO A 295 26.96 -4.10 -4.37
N LEU A 296 25.92 -4.75 -4.87
CA LEU A 296 25.36 -4.50 -6.21
C LEU A 296 24.47 -3.26 -6.23
N GLY A 297 23.90 -2.89 -5.09
CA GLY A 297 23.03 -1.75 -4.93
C GLY A 297 22.71 -1.51 -3.46
N LYS A 298 22.03 -0.40 -3.18
CA LYS A 298 21.62 0.01 -1.84
C LYS A 298 20.12 0.19 -1.80
N GLY A 299 19.48 -0.39 -0.79
CA GLY A 299 18.04 -0.27 -0.53
C GLY A 299 17.74 -0.17 0.96
N LEU A 300 16.47 -0.02 1.28
CA LEU A 300 15.98 0.04 2.65
C LEU A 300 15.83 -1.39 3.20
N GLY A 301 16.42 -1.67 4.35
CA GLY A 301 16.24 -2.92 5.08
C GLY A 301 14.82 -3.00 5.65
N ALA A 302 13.88 -3.45 4.85
CA ALA A 302 12.46 -3.47 5.21
C ALA A 302 12.08 -4.62 6.16
N SER A 303 12.79 -5.75 6.09
CA SER A 303 12.69 -6.86 7.02
C SER A 303 14.08 -7.49 7.19
N PRO A 304 14.55 -7.72 8.43
CA PRO A 304 15.90 -8.22 8.69
C PRO A 304 16.07 -9.66 8.23
N GLY A 305 17.32 -10.07 8.08
CA GLY A 305 17.72 -11.43 7.72
C GLY A 305 18.79 -11.46 6.64
N ALA A 306 19.15 -12.67 6.24
CA ALA A 306 20.08 -12.96 5.17
C ALA A 306 19.47 -14.01 4.24
N ALA A 307 19.40 -13.71 2.95
CA ALA A 307 18.84 -14.60 1.96
C ALA A 307 19.83 -14.85 0.82
N CYS A 308 19.96 -16.12 0.43
CA CYS A 308 20.71 -16.53 -0.72
C CYS A 308 19.86 -17.44 -1.59
N GLY A 309 19.88 -17.24 -2.90
CA GLY A 309 19.13 -18.08 -3.84
C GLY A 309 19.31 -17.62 -5.28
N LYS A 310 18.71 -18.38 -6.18
CA LYS A 310 18.62 -18.01 -7.59
C LYS A 310 17.62 -16.86 -7.74
N VAL A 311 17.95 -15.88 -8.57
CA VAL A 311 17.06 -14.75 -8.83
C VAL A 311 15.92 -15.17 -9.71
N VAL A 312 14.70 -14.82 -9.30
CA VAL A 312 13.46 -14.98 -10.08
C VAL A 312 12.69 -13.65 -10.11
N PHE A 313 11.95 -13.41 -11.19
CA PHE A 313 11.32 -12.11 -11.43
C PHE A 313 9.78 -12.15 -11.35
N THR A 314 9.20 -13.33 -11.22
CA THR A 314 7.75 -13.49 -11.08
C THR A 314 7.42 -14.31 -9.83
N ALA A 315 6.22 -14.10 -9.28
CA ALA A 315 5.74 -14.89 -8.15
C ALA A 315 5.57 -16.38 -8.54
N ASP A 316 5.09 -16.64 -9.74
CA ASP A 316 4.88 -17.99 -10.26
C ASP A 316 6.21 -18.76 -10.43
N ASP A 317 7.26 -18.08 -10.89
CA ASP A 317 8.60 -18.67 -10.95
C ASP A 317 9.15 -18.96 -9.55
N ALA A 318 8.93 -18.05 -8.58
CA ALA A 318 9.37 -18.28 -7.21
C ALA A 318 8.72 -19.53 -6.62
N GLU A 319 7.41 -19.69 -6.81
CA GLU A 319 6.65 -20.85 -6.34
C GLU A 319 7.11 -22.14 -7.05
N SER A 320 7.15 -22.15 -8.39
CA SER A 320 7.49 -23.33 -9.18
C SER A 320 8.96 -23.79 -8.98
N TRP A 321 9.87 -22.87 -8.71
CA TRP A 321 11.27 -23.22 -8.45
C TRP A 321 11.47 -23.71 -7.01
N ALA A 322 10.74 -23.11 -6.04
CA ALA A 322 10.75 -23.59 -4.66
C ALA A 322 10.15 -25.00 -4.53
N GLU A 323 9.08 -25.31 -5.26
CA GLU A 323 8.51 -26.67 -5.33
C GLU A 323 9.53 -27.71 -5.86
N ARG A 324 10.47 -27.30 -6.69
CA ARG A 324 11.57 -28.15 -7.17
C ARG A 324 12.75 -28.24 -6.18
N GLY A 325 12.62 -27.65 -5.00
CA GLY A 325 13.65 -27.62 -3.96
C GLY A 325 14.74 -26.55 -4.16
N GLU A 326 14.55 -25.62 -5.09
CA GLU A 326 15.50 -24.54 -5.32
C GLU A 326 15.27 -23.39 -4.32
N LYS A 327 16.37 -22.82 -3.82
CA LYS A 327 16.31 -21.57 -3.05
C LYS A 327 16.25 -20.39 -4.02
N VAL A 328 15.28 -19.51 -3.85
CA VAL A 328 15.06 -18.37 -4.74
C VAL A 328 15.00 -17.04 -3.99
N VAL A 329 15.44 -15.98 -4.66
CA VAL A 329 15.25 -14.58 -4.24
C VAL A 329 14.33 -13.93 -5.26
N LEU A 330 13.18 -13.45 -4.79
CA LEU A 330 12.20 -12.78 -5.64
C LEU A 330 12.60 -11.32 -5.83
N VAL A 331 12.87 -10.94 -7.07
CA VAL A 331 13.23 -9.57 -7.46
C VAL A 331 12.08 -8.99 -8.28
N ARG A 332 11.50 -7.91 -7.79
CA ARG A 332 10.36 -7.24 -8.45
C ARG A 332 10.62 -5.75 -8.57
N LEU A 333 9.92 -5.08 -9.50
CA LEU A 333 9.79 -3.61 -9.46
C LEU A 333 9.18 -3.16 -8.14
N GLU A 334 8.03 -3.71 -7.87
CA GLU A 334 7.20 -3.58 -6.70
C GLU A 334 6.41 -4.89 -6.54
N THR A 335 5.89 -5.18 -5.37
CA THR A 335 5.01 -6.33 -5.16
C THR A 335 3.57 -5.87 -4.97
N SER A 336 2.65 -6.71 -5.40
CA SER A 336 1.21 -6.54 -5.20
C SER A 336 0.65 -7.70 -4.37
N PRO A 337 -0.59 -7.62 -3.88
CA PRO A 337 -1.23 -8.70 -3.14
C PRO A 337 -1.28 -10.04 -3.87
N GLU A 338 -1.26 -10.03 -5.19
CA GLU A 338 -1.22 -11.22 -6.04
C GLU A 338 0.11 -11.97 -5.95
N ASP A 339 1.19 -11.30 -5.57
CA ASP A 339 2.52 -11.90 -5.45
C ASP A 339 2.73 -12.70 -4.15
N ILE A 340 1.73 -12.80 -3.27
CA ILE A 340 1.86 -13.32 -1.91
C ILE A 340 2.38 -14.77 -1.85
N THR A 341 1.98 -15.63 -2.79
CA THR A 341 2.43 -17.03 -2.85
C THR A 341 3.92 -17.12 -3.18
N GLY A 342 4.37 -16.38 -4.18
CA GLY A 342 5.77 -16.30 -4.56
C GLY A 342 6.65 -15.63 -3.49
N MET A 343 6.12 -14.62 -2.81
CA MET A 343 6.80 -13.99 -1.67
C MET A 343 7.03 -14.97 -0.51
N LYS A 344 6.08 -15.88 -0.25
CA LYS A 344 6.22 -16.94 0.75
C LYS A 344 7.23 -18.01 0.36
N ALA A 345 7.28 -18.36 -0.92
CA ALA A 345 8.19 -19.37 -1.44
C ALA A 345 9.66 -18.90 -1.47
N ALA A 346 9.87 -17.58 -1.55
CA ALA A 346 11.19 -16.98 -1.65
C ALA A 346 11.93 -16.94 -0.30
N GLN A 347 13.26 -17.14 -0.35
CA GLN A 347 14.15 -16.95 0.80
C GLN A 347 14.32 -15.46 1.15
N GLY A 348 14.15 -14.58 0.19
CA GLY A 348 14.23 -13.14 0.35
C GLY A 348 13.55 -12.40 -0.79
N ILE A 349 13.23 -11.14 -0.53
CA ILE A 349 12.51 -10.26 -1.45
C ILE A 349 13.33 -9.00 -1.66
N LEU A 350 13.51 -8.63 -2.92
CA LEU A 350 14.15 -7.39 -3.32
C LEU A 350 13.19 -6.62 -4.22
N THR A 351 12.94 -5.36 -3.89
CA THR A 351 12.17 -4.48 -4.78
C THR A 351 12.97 -3.26 -5.19
N VAL A 352 12.79 -2.86 -6.45
CA VAL A 352 13.44 -1.68 -7.03
C VAL A 352 12.79 -0.41 -6.49
N ARG A 353 11.48 -0.44 -6.30
CA ARG A 353 10.64 0.66 -5.78
C ARG A 353 10.03 0.30 -4.44
N GLY A 354 9.50 1.31 -3.76
CA GLY A 354 8.79 1.17 -2.50
C GLY A 354 9.64 1.56 -1.29
N GLY A 355 8.94 2.04 -0.26
CA GLY A 355 9.51 2.43 1.03
C GLY A 355 9.23 1.38 2.11
N MET A 356 9.42 1.78 3.37
CA MET A 356 9.19 0.94 4.57
C MET A 356 7.72 0.54 4.76
N THR A 357 6.80 1.25 4.12
CA THR A 357 5.35 1.02 4.19
C THR A 357 4.77 0.35 2.94
N SER A 358 5.61 0.05 1.94
CA SER A 358 5.19 -0.64 0.71
C SER A 358 4.64 -2.04 1.01
N HIS A 359 3.86 -2.57 0.09
CA HIS A 359 3.31 -3.94 0.19
C HIS A 359 4.41 -4.97 0.46
N ALA A 360 5.54 -4.92 -0.28
CA ALA A 360 6.68 -5.81 -0.04
C ALA A 360 7.18 -5.75 1.40
N ALA A 361 7.39 -4.53 1.92
CA ALA A 361 7.90 -4.30 3.25
C ALA A 361 6.97 -4.82 4.36
N VAL A 362 5.67 -4.50 4.25
CA VAL A 362 4.67 -4.88 5.26
C VAL A 362 4.45 -6.40 5.28
N VAL A 363 4.31 -7.00 4.11
CA VAL A 363 4.06 -8.44 3.99
C VAL A 363 5.30 -9.24 4.40
N ALA A 364 6.49 -8.86 3.96
CA ALA A 364 7.74 -9.53 4.33
C ALA A 364 7.96 -9.53 5.85
N ARG A 365 7.74 -8.41 6.54
CA ARG A 365 7.77 -8.36 8.00
C ARG A 365 6.77 -9.31 8.64
N GLY A 366 5.56 -9.34 8.13
CA GLY A 366 4.53 -10.26 8.63
C GLY A 366 4.86 -11.74 8.43
N MET A 367 5.69 -12.06 7.44
CA MET A 367 6.16 -13.42 7.13
C MET A 367 7.50 -13.76 7.81
N GLY A 368 8.23 -12.78 8.34
CA GLY A 368 9.60 -12.97 8.81
C GLY A 368 10.61 -13.21 7.68
N THR A 369 10.28 -12.84 6.45
CA THR A 369 11.14 -13.02 5.28
C THR A 369 12.04 -11.80 5.09
N CYS A 370 13.33 -12.03 4.84
CA CYS A 370 14.29 -10.96 4.52
C CYS A 370 13.77 -10.11 3.35
N CYS A 371 13.79 -8.78 3.50
CA CYS A 371 13.32 -7.88 2.46
C CYS A 371 14.15 -6.61 2.38
N VAL A 372 14.59 -6.28 1.16
CA VAL A 372 15.20 -5.02 0.81
C VAL A 372 14.28 -4.31 -0.18
N SER A 373 13.83 -3.10 0.16
CA SER A 373 12.94 -2.29 -0.68
C SER A 373 13.64 -1.04 -1.20
N GLY A 374 13.19 -0.54 -2.35
CA GLY A 374 13.70 0.72 -2.91
C GLY A 374 15.15 0.65 -3.41
N CYS A 375 15.59 -0.51 -3.89
CA CYS A 375 16.92 -0.71 -4.42
C CYS A 375 16.98 -0.33 -5.91
N GLY A 376 16.92 0.97 -6.22
CA GLY A 376 16.88 1.50 -7.59
C GLY A 376 18.09 1.18 -8.46
N ASP A 377 19.23 0.82 -7.84
CA ASP A 377 20.47 0.52 -8.54
C ASP A 377 20.49 -0.90 -9.12
N THR A 378 19.58 -1.78 -8.73
CA THR A 378 19.67 -3.22 -9.03
C THR A 378 19.04 -3.64 -10.34
N VAL A 379 18.16 -2.84 -10.94
CA VAL A 379 17.51 -3.14 -12.23
C VAL A 379 17.54 -1.91 -13.13
N SER A 380 18.32 -2.02 -14.20
CA SER A 380 18.27 -1.07 -15.32
C SER A 380 17.22 -1.57 -16.31
N TYR A 381 16.23 -0.74 -16.60
CA TYR A 381 15.33 -0.97 -17.74
C TYR A 381 16.00 -0.43 -18.98
N THR A 382 16.51 -1.31 -19.80
CA THR A 382 16.81 -1.06 -21.20
C THR A 382 15.71 -1.64 -22.06
#